data_2c09c1c732fedc507b63ccac6fe116ed
#
_entry.id   2c09c1c732fedc507b63ccac6fe116ed
#
_cell.length_a   1.000
_cell.length_b   1.000
_cell.length_c   1.000
_cell.angle_alpha   90.00
_cell.angle_beta   90.00
_cell.angle_gamma   90.00
#
_symmetry.space_group_name_H-M   'P 1'
#
loop_
_entity.id
_entity.type
_entity.pdbx_description
1 polymer ?
#
loop_
_entity_poly.entity_id
_entity_poly.type
_entity_poly.pdbx_seq_one_letter_code
_entity_poly.pdbx_strand_id
1 'polypeptide(L)'
;MPEELWMEVCDTVQEAVIKTIPKKKKCKKEKWLSEVALQIAVKRREAKGKGEKERYTHLNPEFQRIAKRDKKAFLGDQCKEIEENNRMGKTRDLFKKVRDTKGTFHAKMDTIKDKNGMDLTEAEDIKKRWQEYTELYKKDLYDPDNHNGMITHLEPDILECEVKWALGSITTNKASGGDGIPAKLFQILKDDAVKVLHSVCQQIWKTQQWPQDWKSSIFIPIPKKGNAKECSNYHTIALISHASKVMLKIFQARLQQYVNCELLDVQAGFRKGRGTRDQIANIYWIIEKAREFQKNIYFCFIDYAKAFDCVDHNKLWKILKEMGIPDYLICLLRNQYPGEEATVRTGHGTTDWFQFGKGVHQSCIFSSCLFNLYAEYIM
;
A
#
# COMPACT_ATOMS: atom_id res chain seq x y z
N MET A 1 0.11 12.81 -25.96
CA MET A 1 0.18 11.42 -25.44
C MET A 1 -0.14 11.42 -23.94
N PRO A 2 -0.72 10.34 -23.33
CA PRO A 2 -0.98 10.32 -21.87
C PRO A 2 0.28 10.52 -21.03
N GLU A 3 1.41 10.00 -21.49
CA GLU A 3 2.73 10.15 -20.83
C GLU A 3 3.16 11.61 -20.73
N GLU A 4 3.16 12.32 -21.86
CA GLU A 4 3.58 13.73 -21.93
C GLU A 4 2.71 14.61 -21.04
N LEU A 5 1.38 14.40 -21.09
CA LEU A 5 0.44 15.14 -20.27
C LEU A 5 0.67 14.89 -18.78
N TRP A 6 0.95 13.63 -18.40
CA TRP A 6 1.24 13.29 -17.00
C TRP A 6 2.57 13.86 -16.53
N MET A 7 3.61 13.84 -17.35
CA MET A 7 4.90 14.45 -17.04
C MET A 7 4.77 15.95 -16.81
N GLU A 8 4.05 16.66 -17.68
CA GLU A 8 3.78 18.11 -17.51
C GLU A 8 3.07 18.41 -16.19
N VAL A 9 2.10 17.59 -15.81
CA VAL A 9 1.41 17.69 -14.52
C VAL A 9 2.38 17.49 -13.35
N CYS A 10 3.22 16.47 -13.40
CA CYS A 10 4.21 16.18 -12.37
C CYS A 10 5.21 17.34 -12.20
N ASP A 11 5.74 17.86 -13.30
CA ASP A 11 6.71 18.95 -13.28
C ASP A 11 6.09 20.23 -12.69
N THR A 12 4.88 20.59 -13.13
CA THR A 12 4.14 21.74 -12.63
C THR A 12 3.88 21.62 -11.12
N VAL A 13 3.45 20.44 -10.68
CA VAL A 13 3.19 20.16 -9.26
C VAL A 13 4.48 20.22 -8.44
N GLN A 14 5.57 19.65 -8.92
CA GLN A 14 6.86 19.67 -8.22
C GLN A 14 7.42 21.07 -8.10
N GLU A 15 7.36 21.87 -9.16
CA GLU A 15 7.75 23.28 -9.12
C GLU A 15 6.92 24.09 -8.12
N ALA A 16 5.60 23.93 -8.14
CA ALA A 16 4.69 24.61 -7.21
C ALA A 16 5.00 24.22 -5.76
N VAL A 17 5.24 22.93 -5.49
CA VAL A 17 5.61 22.42 -4.16
C VAL A 17 6.94 23.00 -3.68
N ILE A 18 7.96 23.05 -4.54
CA ILE A 18 9.26 23.63 -4.19
C ILE A 18 9.16 25.12 -3.88
N LYS A 19 8.35 25.85 -4.63
CA LYS A 19 8.15 27.30 -4.47
C LYS A 19 7.30 27.67 -3.25
N THR A 20 6.29 26.86 -2.93
CA THR A 20 5.26 27.26 -1.94
C THR A 20 5.38 26.54 -0.60
N ILE A 21 5.92 25.32 -0.56
CA ILE A 21 6.00 24.55 0.67
C ILE A 21 7.40 24.66 1.28
N PRO A 22 7.55 25.39 2.41
CA PRO A 22 8.85 25.47 3.06
C PRO A 22 9.28 24.10 3.58
N LYS A 23 10.52 23.71 3.30
CA LYS A 23 11.10 22.48 3.84
C LYS A 23 11.02 22.53 5.36
N LYS A 24 10.26 21.63 5.96
CA LYS A 24 10.19 21.49 7.41
C LYS A 24 11.59 21.21 7.94
N LYS A 25 12.19 22.18 8.64
CA LYS A 25 13.45 21.93 9.35
C LYS A 25 13.24 20.72 10.24
N LYS A 26 14.07 19.67 10.08
CA LYS A 26 14.04 18.49 10.96
C LYS A 26 14.22 18.98 12.37
N CYS A 27 13.14 19.06 13.15
CA CYS A 27 13.20 19.42 14.54
C CYS A 27 13.81 18.22 15.29
N LYS A 28 15.11 18.31 15.62
CA LYS A 28 15.82 17.31 16.45
C LYS A 28 15.41 17.34 17.92
N LYS A 29 14.41 18.16 18.26
CA LYS A 29 13.92 18.29 19.64
C LYS A 29 13.03 17.09 19.97
N GLU A 30 13.42 16.30 20.92
CA GLU A 30 12.53 15.32 21.53
C GLU A 30 11.33 16.07 22.13
N LYS A 31 10.12 15.70 21.74
CA LYS A 31 8.86 16.41 22.05
C LYS A 31 8.58 16.53 23.56
N TRP A 32 9.30 15.81 24.39
CA TRP A 32 9.11 15.76 25.83
C TRP A 32 10.10 16.63 26.65
N LEU A 33 11.10 17.25 26.01
CA LEU A 33 12.04 18.15 26.70
C LEU A 33 11.48 19.56 26.75
N SER A 34 11.49 20.14 27.96
CA SER A 34 11.18 21.54 28.19
C SER A 34 12.25 22.46 27.61
N GLU A 35 11.91 23.73 27.43
CA GLU A 35 12.86 24.77 26.97
C GLU A 35 14.06 24.90 27.92
N VAL A 36 13.81 24.79 29.24
CA VAL A 36 14.87 24.81 30.26
C VAL A 36 15.85 23.65 30.07
N ALA A 37 15.34 22.43 29.86
CA ALA A 37 16.19 21.28 29.59
C ALA A 37 17.02 21.44 28.30
N LEU A 38 16.46 22.06 27.29
CA LEU A 38 17.15 22.33 26.01
C LEU A 38 18.27 23.36 26.19
N GLN A 39 18.03 24.43 26.96
CA GLN A 39 19.06 25.44 27.26
C GLN A 39 20.24 24.83 28.03
N ILE A 40 19.97 24.00 29.04
CA ILE A 40 21.01 23.29 29.78
C ILE A 40 21.77 22.30 28.90
N ALA A 41 21.07 21.62 27.96
CA ALA A 41 21.70 20.73 26.99
C ALA A 41 22.70 21.47 26.08
N VAL A 42 22.36 22.69 25.65
CA VAL A 42 23.25 23.56 24.85
C VAL A 42 24.48 23.94 25.68
N LYS A 43 24.28 24.50 26.89
CA LYS A 43 25.39 24.87 27.82
C LYS A 43 26.32 23.69 28.12
N ARG A 44 25.74 22.49 28.30
CA ARG A 44 26.50 21.25 28.52
C ARG A 44 27.36 20.87 27.31
N ARG A 45 26.82 21.02 26.07
CA ARG A 45 27.60 20.77 24.85
C ARG A 45 28.75 21.76 24.69
N GLU A 46 28.51 23.02 24.98
CA GLU A 46 29.53 24.07 24.93
C GLU A 46 30.68 23.80 25.95
N ALA A 47 30.33 23.49 27.21
CA ALA A 47 31.31 23.14 28.24
C ALA A 47 32.13 21.90 27.83
N LYS A 48 31.49 20.89 27.23
CA LYS A 48 32.19 19.70 26.72
C LYS A 48 33.11 20.05 25.55
N GLY A 49 32.67 20.90 24.62
CA GLY A 49 33.46 21.33 23.45
C GLY A 49 34.69 22.20 23.86
N LYS A 50 34.59 22.99 24.93
CA LYS A 50 35.66 23.83 25.47
C LYS A 50 36.57 23.09 26.46
N GLY A 51 36.30 21.83 26.80
CA GLY A 51 37.10 21.05 27.74
C GLY A 51 36.90 21.45 29.21
N GLU A 52 35.86 22.24 29.53
CA GLU A 52 35.53 22.73 30.88
C GLU A 52 34.93 21.59 31.75
N LYS A 53 35.78 20.71 32.27
CA LYS A 53 35.35 19.49 32.98
C LYS A 53 34.49 19.78 34.23
N GLU A 54 34.84 20.72 35.05
CA GLU A 54 34.08 21.07 36.26
C GLU A 54 32.67 21.56 35.92
N ARG A 55 32.56 22.47 34.98
CA ARG A 55 31.26 22.98 34.50
C ARG A 55 30.37 21.88 33.87
N TYR A 56 30.98 20.98 33.10
CA TYR A 56 30.27 19.83 32.54
C TYR A 56 29.75 18.90 33.66
N THR A 57 30.59 18.63 34.68
CA THR A 57 30.23 17.75 35.81
C THR A 57 29.05 18.31 36.60
N HIS A 58 28.93 19.64 36.72
CA HIS A 58 27.81 20.31 37.39
C HIS A 58 26.54 20.30 36.51
N LEU A 59 26.64 20.61 35.22
CA LEU A 59 25.49 20.71 34.31
C LEU A 59 24.86 19.35 33.94
N ASN A 60 25.63 18.27 34.02
CA ASN A 60 25.14 16.95 33.61
C ASN A 60 24.08 16.37 34.57
N PRO A 61 24.24 16.35 35.90
CA PRO A 61 23.20 15.93 36.86
C PRO A 61 21.96 16.80 36.80
N GLU A 62 22.14 18.11 36.64
CA GLU A 62 21.02 19.06 36.52
C GLU A 62 20.18 18.75 35.29
N PHE A 63 20.81 18.55 34.12
CA PHE A 63 20.14 18.12 32.92
C PHE A 63 19.38 16.81 33.13
N GLN A 64 20.01 15.79 33.69
CA GLN A 64 19.42 14.49 33.95
C GLN A 64 18.17 14.59 34.84
N ARG A 65 18.23 15.40 35.90
CA ARG A 65 17.11 15.62 36.82
C ARG A 65 15.91 16.24 36.08
N ILE A 66 16.14 17.30 35.30
CA ILE A 66 15.09 18.01 34.59
C ILE A 66 14.53 17.13 33.47
N ALA A 67 15.37 16.47 32.69
CA ALA A 67 14.94 15.56 31.62
C ALA A 67 14.09 14.40 32.18
N LYS A 68 14.44 13.84 33.35
CA LYS A 68 13.66 12.77 33.98
C LYS A 68 12.28 13.28 34.44
N ARG A 69 12.21 14.49 34.99
CA ARG A 69 10.96 15.13 35.41
C ARG A 69 10.06 15.41 34.18
N ASP A 70 10.62 16.01 33.15
CA ASP A 70 9.90 16.35 31.93
C ASP A 70 9.37 15.10 31.21
N LYS A 71 10.16 14.03 31.17
CA LYS A 71 9.74 12.75 30.62
C LYS A 71 8.59 12.13 31.41
N LYS A 72 8.62 12.21 32.74
CA LYS A 72 7.53 11.72 33.60
C LYS A 72 6.24 12.51 33.38
N ALA A 73 6.32 13.85 33.29
CA ALA A 73 5.16 14.71 33.00
C ALA A 73 4.56 14.40 31.65
N PHE A 74 5.39 14.33 30.62
CA PHE A 74 4.94 13.97 29.25
C PHE A 74 4.23 12.60 29.20
N LEU A 75 4.78 11.58 29.84
CA LEU A 75 4.14 10.26 29.89
C LEU A 75 2.84 10.30 30.68
N GLY A 76 2.76 11.08 31.77
CA GLY A 76 1.53 11.29 32.53
C GLY A 76 0.41 11.91 31.66
N ASP A 77 0.73 12.91 30.85
CA ASP A 77 -0.23 13.53 29.95
C ASP A 77 -0.66 12.58 28.83
N GLN A 78 0.24 11.75 28.31
CA GLN A 78 -0.11 10.71 27.34
C GLN A 78 -1.08 9.68 27.93
N CYS A 79 -0.86 9.26 29.20
CA CYS A 79 -1.75 8.33 29.89
C CYS A 79 -3.15 8.92 30.08
N LYS A 80 -3.25 10.19 30.51
CA LYS A 80 -4.54 10.87 30.67
C LYS A 80 -5.33 10.93 29.35
N GLU A 81 -4.66 11.27 28.24
CA GLU A 81 -5.29 11.31 26.92
C GLU A 81 -5.76 9.92 26.46
N ILE A 82 -4.99 8.87 26.78
CA ILE A 82 -5.39 7.47 26.52
C ILE A 82 -6.64 7.09 27.31
N GLU A 83 -6.68 7.46 28.60
CA GLU A 83 -7.85 7.20 29.46
C GLU A 83 -9.09 7.96 28.96
N GLU A 84 -8.93 9.20 28.54
CA GLU A 84 -10.03 10.00 28.03
C GLU A 84 -10.59 9.42 26.72
N ASN A 85 -9.72 9.02 25.78
CA ASN A 85 -10.15 8.34 24.55
C ASN A 85 -10.87 7.01 24.84
N ASN A 86 -10.43 6.29 25.87
CA ASN A 86 -11.11 5.06 26.31
C ASN A 86 -12.50 5.34 26.87
N ARG A 87 -12.64 6.36 27.73
CA ARG A 87 -13.95 6.78 28.31
C ARG A 87 -14.92 7.24 27.21
N MET A 88 -14.41 7.92 26.18
CA MET A 88 -15.22 8.38 25.05
C MET A 88 -15.54 7.29 24.02
N GLY A 89 -15.06 6.06 24.21
CA GLY A 89 -15.22 4.96 23.23
C GLY A 89 -14.48 5.16 21.90
N LYS A 90 -13.55 6.09 21.84
CA LYS A 90 -12.72 6.38 20.63
C LYS A 90 -11.61 5.35 20.47
N THR A 91 -11.98 4.12 20.19
CA THR A 91 -11.04 2.98 20.12
C THR A 91 -9.89 3.20 19.13
N ARG A 92 -10.15 3.82 17.98
CA ARG A 92 -9.13 4.10 16.96
C ARG A 92 -8.06 5.08 17.47
N ASP A 93 -8.49 6.16 18.13
CA ASP A 93 -7.59 7.19 18.66
C ASP A 93 -6.82 6.66 19.88
N LEU A 94 -7.49 5.86 20.72
CA LEU A 94 -6.88 5.11 21.81
C LEU A 94 -5.71 4.26 21.32
N PHE A 95 -5.94 3.36 20.37
CA PHE A 95 -4.89 2.46 19.86
C PHE A 95 -3.81 3.21 19.07
N LYS A 96 -4.14 4.30 18.41
CA LYS A 96 -3.16 5.17 17.77
C LYS A 96 -2.23 5.77 18.83
N LYS A 97 -2.77 6.32 19.90
CA LYS A 97 -2.00 6.93 20.98
C LYS A 97 -1.13 5.93 21.72
N VAL A 98 -1.66 4.73 22.00
CA VAL A 98 -0.88 3.63 22.59
C VAL A 98 0.32 3.25 21.70
N ARG A 99 0.14 3.19 20.38
CA ARG A 99 1.24 2.93 19.44
C ARG A 99 2.27 4.05 19.44
N ASP A 100 1.82 5.30 19.42
CA ASP A 100 2.69 6.47 19.44
C ASP A 100 3.53 6.53 20.74
N THR A 101 2.96 6.08 21.87
CA THR A 101 3.63 6.04 23.17
C THR A 101 4.63 4.89 23.30
N LYS A 102 4.31 3.71 22.73
CA LYS A 102 5.23 2.56 22.67
C LYS A 102 6.42 2.79 21.71
N GLY A 103 6.38 3.86 20.95
CA GLY A 103 7.24 4.08 19.79
C GLY A 103 6.71 3.29 18.59
N THR A 104 6.91 3.85 17.42
CA THR A 104 6.68 3.09 16.18
C THR A 104 7.56 1.84 16.26
N PHE A 105 6.92 0.69 16.30
CA PHE A 105 7.58 -0.56 15.98
C PHE A 105 8.00 -0.44 14.51
N HIS A 106 9.19 0.06 14.30
CA HIS A 106 9.90 -0.25 13.07
C HIS A 106 10.31 -1.70 13.27
N ALA A 107 9.69 -2.59 12.52
CA ALA A 107 10.30 -3.89 12.30
C ALA A 107 11.70 -3.58 11.77
N LYS A 108 12.68 -3.64 12.65
CA LYS A 108 14.06 -3.54 12.26
C LYS A 108 14.31 -4.80 11.45
N MET A 109 14.35 -4.65 10.14
CA MET A 109 14.86 -5.68 9.25
C MET A 109 16.38 -5.71 9.41
N ASP A 110 16.85 -5.91 10.64
CA ASP A 110 18.29 -5.85 10.92
C ASP A 110 19.02 -7.07 10.33
N THR A 111 18.31 -8.18 10.10
CA THR A 111 18.87 -9.40 9.52
C THR A 111 17.83 -10.16 8.71
N ILE A 112 18.21 -10.64 7.51
CA ILE A 112 17.41 -11.52 6.67
C ILE A 112 18.27 -12.76 6.35
N LYS A 113 17.65 -13.91 6.21
CA LYS A 113 18.33 -15.14 5.83
C LYS A 113 18.53 -15.22 4.31
N ASP A 114 19.69 -15.69 3.90
CA ASP A 114 19.96 -16.12 2.53
C ASP A 114 19.22 -17.42 2.18
N LYS A 115 19.46 -17.95 0.96
CA LYS A 115 18.88 -19.23 0.51
C LYS A 115 19.39 -20.45 1.31
N ASN A 116 20.54 -20.31 1.98
CA ASN A 116 21.20 -21.37 2.75
C ASN A 116 20.88 -21.28 4.26
N GLY A 117 20.05 -20.28 4.67
CA GLY A 117 19.66 -20.07 6.06
C GLY A 117 20.66 -19.23 6.89
N MET A 118 21.68 -18.64 6.25
CA MET A 118 22.66 -17.74 6.90
C MET A 118 22.08 -16.36 7.08
N ASP A 119 22.34 -15.73 8.24
CA ASP A 119 21.88 -14.40 8.55
C ASP A 119 22.71 -13.34 7.78
N LEU A 120 22.05 -12.54 6.95
CA LEU A 120 22.61 -11.38 6.25
C LEU A 120 22.40 -10.13 7.10
N THR A 121 23.46 -9.37 7.33
CA THR A 121 23.45 -8.13 8.15
C THR A 121 23.80 -6.89 7.34
N GLU A 122 24.54 -7.05 6.25
CA GLU A 122 24.95 -5.95 5.41
C GLU A 122 23.80 -5.43 4.54
N ALA A 123 23.70 -4.10 4.41
CA ALA A 123 22.61 -3.44 3.69
C ALA A 123 22.53 -3.87 2.21
N GLU A 124 23.67 -4.05 1.57
CA GLU A 124 23.74 -4.45 0.15
C GLU A 124 23.32 -5.92 -0.03
N ASP A 125 23.72 -6.82 0.87
CA ASP A 125 23.33 -8.21 0.82
C ASP A 125 21.83 -8.40 1.08
N ILE A 126 21.26 -7.62 2.00
CA ILE A 126 19.82 -7.59 2.26
C ILE A 126 19.05 -7.12 1.01
N LYS A 127 19.51 -6.04 0.35
CA LYS A 127 18.91 -5.58 -0.90
C LYS A 127 19.01 -6.62 -2.01
N LYS A 128 20.18 -7.23 -2.19
CA LYS A 128 20.40 -8.31 -3.16
C LYS A 128 19.49 -9.50 -2.90
N ARG A 129 19.30 -9.89 -1.63
CA ARG A 129 18.40 -10.98 -1.26
C ARG A 129 16.94 -10.66 -1.59
N TRP A 130 16.49 -9.42 -1.38
CA TRP A 130 15.17 -8.99 -1.82
C TRP A 130 15.05 -9.01 -3.33
N GLN A 131 16.07 -8.59 -4.07
CA GLN A 131 16.09 -8.65 -5.53
C GLN A 131 16.01 -10.09 -6.05
N GLU A 132 16.75 -11.02 -5.45
CA GLU A 132 16.63 -12.46 -5.75
C GLU A 132 15.22 -13.01 -5.44
N TYR A 133 14.61 -12.55 -4.36
CA TYR A 133 13.25 -12.96 -4.01
C TYR A 133 12.21 -12.44 -5.01
N THR A 134 12.44 -11.27 -5.59
CA THR A 134 11.56 -10.68 -6.60
C THR A 134 11.62 -11.40 -7.96
N GLU A 135 12.60 -12.27 -8.19
CA GLU A 135 12.62 -13.12 -9.40
C GLU A 135 11.41 -14.06 -9.49
N LEU A 136 10.74 -14.32 -8.36
CA LEU A 136 9.46 -15.03 -8.35
C LEU A 136 8.35 -14.32 -9.12
N TYR A 137 8.46 -13.00 -9.30
CA TYR A 137 7.52 -12.17 -10.06
C TYR A 137 7.92 -12.02 -11.53
N LYS A 138 9.13 -12.52 -11.92
CA LYS A 138 9.53 -12.54 -13.33
C LYS A 138 8.72 -13.63 -14.05
N LYS A 139 8.32 -13.31 -15.25
CA LYS A 139 7.39 -14.05 -16.08
C LYS A 139 7.98 -15.36 -16.62
N ASP A 140 7.13 -16.40 -16.65
CA ASP A 140 7.18 -17.40 -17.72
C ASP A 140 6.64 -16.75 -18.98
N LEU A 141 7.49 -16.59 -19.98
CA LEU A 141 7.30 -16.04 -21.33
C LEU A 141 5.91 -15.44 -21.69
N TYR A 142 5.90 -14.13 -21.93
CA TYR A 142 4.82 -13.38 -22.57
C TYR A 142 4.50 -14.01 -23.93
N ASP A 143 3.26 -14.44 -24.13
CA ASP A 143 2.76 -14.84 -25.44
C ASP A 143 2.32 -13.58 -26.21
N PRO A 144 3.11 -13.12 -27.22
CA PRO A 144 2.79 -11.94 -28.00
C PRO A 144 1.59 -12.16 -28.94
N ASP A 145 1.22 -13.42 -29.22
CA ASP A 145 0.18 -13.78 -30.21
C ASP A 145 -1.26 -13.67 -29.69
N ASN A 146 -1.44 -13.21 -28.46
CA ASN A 146 -2.76 -12.92 -27.97
C ASN A 146 -3.25 -11.59 -28.54
N HIS A 147 -3.76 -11.69 -29.78
CA HIS A 147 -4.08 -10.63 -30.72
C HIS A 147 -4.84 -9.43 -30.18
N ASN A 148 -4.50 -8.27 -30.72
CA ASN A 148 -5.36 -7.10 -30.88
C ASN A 148 -6.68 -7.52 -31.55
N GLY A 149 -7.62 -8.03 -30.76
CA GLY A 149 -8.99 -8.20 -31.22
C GLY A 149 -9.47 -6.84 -31.69
N MET A 150 -10.07 -6.81 -32.89
CA MET A 150 -10.70 -5.59 -33.39
C MET A 150 -11.74 -5.16 -32.34
N ILE A 151 -11.52 -4.00 -31.70
CA ILE A 151 -12.41 -3.46 -30.67
C ILE A 151 -13.74 -3.13 -31.36
N THR A 152 -14.74 -4.00 -31.21
CA THR A 152 -16.03 -3.89 -31.90
C THR A 152 -17.05 -3.05 -31.13
N HIS A 153 -16.88 -2.89 -29.83
CA HIS A 153 -17.76 -2.09 -28.98
C HIS A 153 -16.96 -1.10 -28.15
N LEU A 154 -17.24 0.19 -28.34
CA LEU A 154 -16.68 1.27 -27.53
C LEU A 154 -17.55 1.42 -26.28
N GLU A 155 -16.93 1.31 -25.14
CA GLU A 155 -17.52 1.71 -23.86
C GLU A 155 -17.67 3.24 -23.81
N PRO A 156 -18.66 3.78 -23.07
CA PRO A 156 -18.84 5.23 -22.93
C PRO A 156 -17.60 5.94 -22.41
N ASP A 157 -17.35 7.14 -22.89
CA ASP A 157 -16.25 8.00 -22.43
C ASP A 157 -16.30 8.20 -20.91
N ILE A 158 -15.14 8.43 -20.30
CA ILE A 158 -15.05 8.75 -18.88
C ILE A 158 -15.61 10.14 -18.64
N LEU A 159 -16.51 10.25 -17.66
CA LEU A 159 -17.13 11.51 -17.28
C LEU A 159 -16.37 12.19 -16.14
N GLU A 160 -16.42 13.52 -16.10
CA GLU A 160 -15.81 14.33 -15.03
C GLU A 160 -16.38 13.96 -13.64
N CYS A 161 -17.68 13.64 -13.57
CA CYS A 161 -18.33 13.21 -12.34
C CYS A 161 -17.78 11.87 -11.80
N GLU A 162 -17.38 10.95 -12.67
CA GLU A 162 -16.72 9.70 -12.27
C GLU A 162 -15.34 9.97 -11.65
N VAL A 163 -14.57 10.88 -12.25
CA VAL A 163 -13.26 11.30 -11.71
C VAL A 163 -13.44 11.97 -10.35
N LYS A 164 -14.41 12.88 -10.22
CA LYS A 164 -14.73 13.55 -8.95
C LYS A 164 -15.15 12.57 -7.86
N TRP A 165 -15.99 11.60 -8.19
CA TRP A 165 -16.39 10.52 -7.30
C TRP A 165 -15.20 9.65 -6.89
N ALA A 166 -14.39 9.20 -7.84
CA ALA A 166 -13.23 8.38 -7.58
C ALA A 166 -12.20 9.10 -6.69
N LEU A 167 -11.91 10.36 -7.00
CA LEU A 167 -11.00 11.19 -6.22
C LEU A 167 -11.49 11.38 -4.77
N GLY A 168 -12.79 11.61 -4.58
CA GLY A 168 -13.41 11.71 -3.25
C GLY A 168 -13.31 10.43 -2.42
N SER A 169 -13.17 9.28 -3.06
CA SER A 169 -13.02 7.98 -2.40
C SER A 169 -11.60 7.67 -1.93
N ILE A 170 -10.60 8.43 -2.38
CA ILE A 170 -9.19 8.21 -2.03
C ILE A 170 -8.89 8.76 -0.64
N THR A 171 -8.32 7.93 0.22
CA THR A 171 -7.92 8.32 1.58
C THR A 171 -6.63 9.14 1.57
N THR A 172 -6.62 10.28 2.28
CA THR A 172 -5.55 11.28 2.23
C THR A 172 -4.28 10.95 3.00
N ASN A 173 -4.38 10.17 4.05
CA ASN A 173 -3.24 9.89 4.95
C ASN A 173 -2.50 8.59 4.54
N LYS A 174 -2.27 8.41 3.25
CA LYS A 174 -1.52 7.29 2.69
C LYS A 174 -0.21 7.77 2.07
N ALA A 175 0.79 6.91 2.06
CA ALA A 175 2.06 7.17 1.38
C ALA A 175 1.84 7.37 -0.12
N SER A 176 2.60 8.28 -0.73
CA SER A 176 2.63 8.48 -2.18
C SER A 176 3.27 7.29 -2.92
N GLY A 177 2.94 7.13 -4.18
CA GLY A 177 3.61 6.22 -5.10
C GLY A 177 5.00 6.70 -5.51
N GLY A 178 5.49 6.21 -6.65
CA GLY A 178 6.78 6.57 -7.24
C GLY A 178 6.87 8.03 -7.66
N ASP A 179 5.76 8.61 -8.09
CA ASP A 179 5.59 10.02 -8.45
C ASP A 179 5.79 11.01 -7.28
N GLY A 180 5.78 10.54 -6.05
CA GLY A 180 5.92 11.37 -4.86
C GLY A 180 4.72 12.28 -4.56
N ILE A 181 3.64 12.24 -5.34
CA ILE A 181 2.47 13.12 -5.21
C ILE A 181 1.52 12.59 -4.13
N PRO A 182 1.33 13.31 -3.01
CA PRO A 182 0.43 12.86 -1.95
C PRO A 182 -1.04 13.09 -2.33
N ALA A 183 -1.94 12.18 -1.94
CA ALA A 183 -3.38 12.31 -2.18
C ALA A 183 -3.98 13.63 -1.65
N LYS A 184 -3.42 14.18 -0.58
CA LYS A 184 -3.87 15.46 -0.01
C LYS A 184 -3.75 16.64 -0.98
N LEU A 185 -2.78 16.59 -1.90
CA LEU A 185 -2.60 17.65 -2.90
C LEU A 185 -3.80 17.74 -3.83
N PHE A 186 -4.29 16.61 -4.33
CA PHE A 186 -5.50 16.56 -5.17
C PHE A 186 -6.74 17.11 -4.46
N GLN A 187 -6.83 16.91 -3.13
CA GLN A 187 -7.93 17.49 -2.35
C GLN A 187 -7.82 19.01 -2.19
N ILE A 188 -6.60 19.55 -2.15
CA ILE A 188 -6.36 21.00 -2.07
C ILE A 188 -6.73 21.66 -3.40
N LEU A 189 -6.35 21.04 -4.52
CA LEU A 189 -6.60 21.53 -5.88
C LEU A 189 -8.07 21.39 -6.33
N LYS A 190 -8.87 20.56 -5.64
CA LYS A 190 -10.32 20.36 -5.87
C LYS A 190 -10.67 20.18 -7.37
N ASP A 191 -11.45 21.13 -7.91
CA ASP A 191 -12.00 21.05 -9.28
C ASP A 191 -10.89 21.12 -10.36
N ASP A 192 -9.80 21.83 -10.12
CA ASP A 192 -8.66 21.84 -11.05
C ASP A 192 -7.99 20.48 -11.14
N ALA A 193 -7.82 19.79 -10.01
CA ALA A 193 -7.33 18.41 -10.01
C ALA A 193 -8.29 17.48 -10.79
N VAL A 194 -9.59 17.66 -10.65
CA VAL A 194 -10.60 16.87 -11.38
C VAL A 194 -10.45 17.06 -12.89
N LYS A 195 -10.35 18.30 -13.37
CA LYS A 195 -10.19 18.61 -14.81
C LYS A 195 -8.93 18.00 -15.40
N VAL A 196 -7.80 18.15 -14.71
CA VAL A 196 -6.50 17.61 -15.15
C VAL A 196 -6.56 16.09 -15.19
N LEU A 197 -7.01 15.45 -14.10
CA LEU A 197 -7.11 13.98 -14.04
C LEU A 197 -8.13 13.46 -15.07
N HIS A 198 -9.22 14.18 -15.32
CA HIS A 198 -10.19 13.82 -16.35
C HIS A 198 -9.55 13.79 -17.73
N SER A 199 -8.76 14.81 -18.09
CA SER A 199 -8.05 14.87 -19.37
C SER A 199 -7.08 13.68 -19.53
N VAL A 200 -6.30 13.36 -18.49
CA VAL A 200 -5.38 12.20 -18.51
C VAL A 200 -6.17 10.89 -18.63
N CYS A 201 -7.22 10.71 -17.81
CA CYS A 201 -8.05 9.50 -17.84
C CYS A 201 -8.74 9.31 -19.20
N GLN A 202 -9.24 10.37 -19.82
CA GLN A 202 -9.82 10.31 -21.16
C GLN A 202 -8.79 9.93 -22.23
N GLN A 203 -7.57 10.45 -22.15
CA GLN A 203 -6.51 10.05 -23.07
C GLN A 203 -6.14 8.58 -22.90
N ILE A 204 -5.99 8.10 -21.67
CA ILE A 204 -5.73 6.67 -21.40
C ILE A 204 -6.89 5.83 -21.96
N TRP A 205 -8.13 6.27 -21.73
CA TRP A 205 -9.32 5.59 -22.24
C TRP A 205 -9.30 5.46 -23.75
N LYS A 206 -9.05 6.54 -24.48
CA LYS A 206 -9.07 6.57 -25.95
C LYS A 206 -7.88 5.87 -26.58
N THR A 207 -6.68 6.02 -26.01
CA THR A 207 -5.45 5.50 -26.59
C THR A 207 -5.10 4.11 -26.08
N GLN A 208 -5.72 3.65 -25.00
CA GLN A 208 -5.38 2.40 -24.30
C GLN A 208 -3.94 2.37 -23.75
N GLN A 209 -3.28 3.53 -23.66
CA GLN A 209 -1.91 3.65 -23.19
C GLN A 209 -1.87 4.25 -21.78
N TRP A 210 -1.06 3.66 -20.91
CA TRP A 210 -0.90 4.11 -19.53
C TRP A 210 0.43 4.84 -19.37
N PRO A 211 0.49 5.95 -18.60
CA PRO A 211 1.75 6.56 -18.22
C PRO A 211 2.65 5.58 -17.46
N GLN A 212 3.98 5.66 -17.66
CA GLN A 212 4.94 4.75 -17.04
C GLN A 212 4.92 4.85 -15.51
N ASP A 213 4.81 6.07 -14.96
CA ASP A 213 4.66 6.27 -13.52
C ASP A 213 3.42 5.58 -12.93
N TRP A 214 2.37 5.38 -13.73
CA TRP A 214 1.15 4.70 -13.30
C TRP A 214 1.29 3.18 -13.34
N LYS A 215 2.28 2.67 -14.03
CA LYS A 215 2.67 1.25 -14.07
C LYS A 215 3.74 0.92 -13.03
N SER A 216 4.41 1.92 -12.46
CA SER A 216 5.51 1.73 -11.52
C SER A 216 5.00 1.56 -10.09
N SER A 217 5.60 0.61 -9.35
CA SER A 217 5.21 0.26 -7.98
C SER A 217 6.38 0.24 -7.02
N ILE A 218 6.16 0.73 -5.80
CA ILE A 218 7.13 0.57 -4.71
C ILE A 218 6.59 -0.45 -3.72
N PHE A 219 7.25 -1.59 -3.62
CA PHE A 219 6.88 -2.63 -2.66
C PHE A 219 7.47 -2.34 -1.29
N ILE A 220 6.59 -2.32 -0.28
CA ILE A 220 6.96 -2.22 1.12
C ILE A 220 6.74 -3.58 1.77
N PRO A 221 7.81 -4.30 2.18
CA PRO A 221 7.66 -5.56 2.88
C PRO A 221 7.21 -5.33 4.32
N ILE A 222 6.11 -5.97 4.71
CA ILE A 222 5.56 -5.94 6.07
C ILE A 222 5.67 -7.34 6.66
N PRO A 223 6.34 -7.52 7.81
CA PRO A 223 6.51 -8.84 8.39
C PRO A 223 5.16 -9.43 8.83
N LYS A 224 4.95 -10.70 8.53
CA LYS A 224 3.88 -11.53 9.10
C LYS A 224 4.18 -11.82 10.57
N LYS A 225 3.20 -12.35 11.29
CA LYS A 225 3.46 -12.90 12.63
C LYS A 225 4.41 -14.08 12.52
N GLY A 226 5.47 -14.11 13.32
CA GLY A 226 6.44 -15.19 13.32
C GLY A 226 7.88 -14.74 13.03
N ASN A 227 8.65 -15.58 12.35
CA ASN A 227 10.06 -15.31 12.05
C ASN A 227 10.21 -14.27 10.92
N ALA A 228 10.60 -13.05 11.27
CA ALA A 228 10.83 -11.96 10.33
C ALA A 228 12.17 -12.04 9.57
N LYS A 229 12.89 -13.17 9.65
CA LYS A 229 14.19 -13.34 8.98
C LYS A 229 14.08 -13.88 7.55
N GLU A 230 12.93 -14.39 7.15
CA GLU A 230 12.72 -14.94 5.81
C GLU A 230 11.86 -14.03 4.95
N CYS A 231 12.25 -13.76 3.69
CA CYS A 231 11.49 -12.95 2.75
C CYS A 231 10.07 -13.50 2.51
N SER A 232 9.88 -14.82 2.57
CA SER A 232 8.58 -15.49 2.45
C SER A 232 7.60 -15.13 3.57
N ASN A 233 8.12 -14.72 4.72
CA ASN A 233 7.34 -14.30 5.89
C ASN A 233 6.94 -12.82 5.87
N TYR A 234 7.01 -12.18 4.71
CA TYR A 234 6.55 -10.82 4.51
C TYR A 234 5.36 -10.75 3.57
N HIS A 235 4.47 -9.80 3.82
CA HIS A 235 3.50 -9.31 2.87
C HIS A 235 4.09 -8.08 2.17
N THR A 236 4.07 -8.05 0.86
CA THR A 236 4.45 -6.86 0.10
C THR A 236 3.22 -5.99 -0.15
N ILE A 237 3.27 -4.73 0.25
CA ILE A 237 2.24 -3.74 -0.07
C ILE A 237 2.76 -2.88 -1.22
N ALA A 238 2.03 -2.81 -2.32
CA ALA A 238 2.35 -1.95 -3.45
C ALA A 238 1.91 -0.51 -3.19
N LEU A 239 2.83 0.44 -3.28
CA LEU A 239 2.55 1.87 -3.35
C LEU A 239 2.55 2.28 -4.81
N ILE A 240 1.38 2.58 -5.34
CA ILE A 240 1.16 3.10 -6.69
C ILE A 240 0.73 4.57 -6.64
N SER A 241 0.86 5.30 -7.75
CA SER A 241 0.38 6.68 -7.89
C SER A 241 -1.06 6.85 -7.41
N HIS A 242 -1.33 7.95 -6.72
CA HIS A 242 -2.72 8.27 -6.33
C HIS A 242 -3.59 8.65 -7.53
N ALA A 243 -3.00 9.22 -8.58
CA ALA A 243 -3.69 9.49 -9.83
C ALA A 243 -4.08 8.20 -10.54
N SER A 244 -3.17 7.22 -10.61
CA SER A 244 -3.49 5.87 -11.12
C SER A 244 -4.66 5.23 -10.37
N LYS A 245 -4.73 5.40 -9.04
CA LYS A 245 -5.86 4.89 -8.24
C LYS A 245 -7.21 5.49 -8.65
N VAL A 246 -7.25 6.74 -9.12
CA VAL A 246 -8.49 7.36 -9.62
C VAL A 246 -8.98 6.58 -10.83
N MET A 247 -8.13 6.37 -11.83
CA MET A 247 -8.48 5.60 -13.04
C MET A 247 -8.88 4.17 -12.71
N LEU A 248 -8.09 3.48 -11.87
CA LEU A 248 -8.40 2.11 -11.44
C LEU A 248 -9.73 2.01 -10.69
N LYS A 249 -10.11 3.07 -9.96
CA LYS A 249 -11.39 3.12 -9.25
C LYS A 249 -12.58 3.25 -10.20
N ILE A 250 -12.46 4.09 -11.22
CA ILE A 250 -13.46 4.23 -12.28
C ILE A 250 -13.60 2.90 -13.01
N PHE A 251 -12.48 2.33 -13.39
CA PHE A 251 -12.43 1.05 -14.07
C PHE A 251 -13.07 -0.08 -13.24
N GLN A 252 -12.76 -0.15 -11.93
CA GLN A 252 -13.39 -1.09 -11.01
C GLN A 252 -14.92 -0.93 -10.98
N ALA A 253 -15.42 0.30 -10.94
CA ALA A 253 -16.86 0.54 -10.90
C ALA A 253 -17.55 0.05 -12.18
N ARG A 254 -16.94 0.27 -13.35
CA ARG A 254 -17.44 -0.21 -14.63
C ARG A 254 -17.39 -1.73 -14.76
N LEU A 255 -16.31 -2.35 -14.31
CA LEU A 255 -16.18 -3.81 -14.33
C LEU A 255 -17.12 -4.50 -13.32
N GLN A 256 -17.45 -3.83 -12.21
CA GLN A 256 -18.23 -4.42 -11.12
C GLN A 256 -19.62 -4.91 -11.57
N GLN A 257 -20.21 -4.29 -12.57
CA GLN A 257 -21.50 -4.73 -13.11
C GLN A 257 -21.39 -6.13 -13.76
N TYR A 258 -20.31 -6.41 -14.48
CA TYR A 258 -20.03 -7.72 -15.05
C TYR A 258 -19.67 -8.74 -13.97
N VAL A 259 -18.76 -8.36 -13.06
CA VAL A 259 -18.31 -9.22 -11.95
C VAL A 259 -19.47 -9.71 -11.08
N ASN A 260 -20.45 -8.84 -10.80
CA ASN A 260 -21.60 -9.22 -9.98
C ASN A 260 -22.50 -10.27 -10.63
N CYS A 261 -22.50 -10.35 -11.97
CA CYS A 261 -23.27 -11.37 -12.69
C CYS A 261 -22.55 -12.72 -12.73
N GLU A 262 -21.21 -12.70 -12.74
CA GLU A 262 -20.40 -13.91 -12.92
C GLU A 262 -20.02 -14.61 -11.60
N LEU A 263 -19.94 -13.87 -10.48
CA LEU A 263 -19.58 -14.46 -9.20
C LEU A 263 -20.76 -15.17 -8.54
N LEU A 264 -20.59 -16.46 -8.26
CA LEU A 264 -21.57 -17.26 -7.51
C LEU A 264 -21.86 -16.67 -6.14
N ASP A 265 -23.07 -16.93 -5.63
CA ASP A 265 -23.50 -16.44 -4.30
C ASP A 265 -22.70 -17.02 -3.14
N VAL A 266 -22.07 -18.16 -3.33
CA VAL A 266 -21.21 -18.80 -2.32
C VAL A 266 -19.87 -18.09 -2.17
N GLN A 267 -19.41 -17.35 -3.19
CA GLN A 267 -18.18 -16.57 -3.13
C GLN A 267 -18.37 -15.36 -2.20
N ALA A 268 -17.66 -15.35 -1.07
CA ALA A 268 -17.76 -14.30 -0.06
C ALA A 268 -16.51 -13.41 0.05
N GLY A 269 -15.37 -13.86 -0.48
CA GLY A 269 -14.10 -13.14 -0.41
C GLY A 269 -14.19 -11.78 -1.10
N PHE A 270 -13.76 -10.71 -0.43
CA PHE A 270 -13.70 -9.35 -0.98
C PHE A 270 -15.01 -8.79 -1.56
N ARG A 271 -16.16 -9.38 -1.23
CA ARG A 271 -17.49 -8.89 -1.65
C ARG A 271 -18.11 -7.99 -0.58
N LYS A 272 -18.71 -6.88 -1.03
CA LYS A 272 -19.44 -5.96 -0.15
C LYS A 272 -20.65 -6.67 0.47
N GLY A 273 -20.80 -6.52 1.79
CA GLY A 273 -21.91 -7.13 2.52
C GLY A 273 -21.73 -8.62 2.86
N ARG A 274 -20.59 -9.21 2.52
CA ARG A 274 -20.23 -10.58 2.90
C ARG A 274 -19.11 -10.53 3.94
N GLY A 275 -19.33 -11.14 5.10
CA GLY A 275 -18.38 -11.11 6.21
C GLY A 275 -17.90 -12.51 6.60
N THR A 276 -16.72 -12.58 7.23
CA THR A 276 -16.19 -13.84 7.78
C THR A 276 -17.13 -14.47 8.79
N ARG A 277 -17.84 -13.64 9.57
CA ARG A 277 -18.82 -14.12 10.55
C ARG A 277 -19.98 -14.86 9.90
N ASP A 278 -20.45 -14.38 8.76
CA ASP A 278 -21.55 -15.01 8.02
C ASP A 278 -21.11 -16.38 7.49
N GLN A 279 -19.89 -16.49 7.01
CA GLN A 279 -19.34 -17.76 6.52
C GLN A 279 -19.12 -18.77 7.65
N ILE A 280 -18.69 -18.31 8.82
CA ILE A 280 -18.59 -19.15 10.01
C ILE A 280 -20.00 -19.64 10.43
N ALA A 281 -21.00 -18.77 10.44
CA ALA A 281 -22.37 -19.13 10.74
C ALA A 281 -22.93 -20.18 9.75
N ASN A 282 -22.63 -20.04 8.45
CA ASN A 282 -23.02 -21.01 7.43
C ASN A 282 -22.42 -22.40 7.71
N ILE A 283 -21.13 -22.47 8.08
CA ILE A 283 -20.48 -23.73 8.44
C ILE A 283 -21.14 -24.36 9.67
N TYR A 284 -21.42 -23.58 10.71
CA TYR A 284 -22.14 -24.07 11.90
C TYR A 284 -23.52 -24.59 11.53
N TRP A 285 -24.26 -23.87 10.70
CA TRP A 285 -25.58 -24.30 10.26
C TRP A 285 -25.52 -25.62 9.46
N ILE A 286 -24.53 -25.80 8.58
CA ILE A 286 -24.33 -27.07 7.85
C ILE A 286 -24.03 -28.22 8.83
N ILE A 287 -23.20 -27.99 9.85
CA ILE A 287 -22.86 -28.98 10.87
C ILE A 287 -24.12 -29.37 11.66
N GLU A 288 -24.96 -28.41 12.08
CA GLU A 288 -26.19 -28.66 12.81
C GLU A 288 -27.18 -29.47 11.97
N LYS A 289 -27.35 -29.09 10.69
CA LYS A 289 -28.22 -29.84 9.78
C LYS A 289 -27.72 -31.26 9.53
N ALA A 290 -26.43 -31.46 9.38
CA ALA A 290 -25.85 -32.80 9.23
C ALA A 290 -26.12 -33.67 10.48
N ARG A 291 -26.07 -33.09 11.69
CA ARG A 291 -26.42 -33.78 12.93
C ARG A 291 -27.90 -34.12 13.00
N GLU A 292 -28.77 -33.18 12.65
CA GLU A 292 -30.21 -33.38 12.63
C GLU A 292 -30.59 -34.55 11.71
N PHE A 293 -29.98 -34.63 10.54
CA PHE A 293 -30.24 -35.69 9.56
C PHE A 293 -29.32 -36.92 9.69
N GLN A 294 -28.48 -36.97 10.73
CA GLN A 294 -27.51 -38.05 10.98
C GLN A 294 -26.63 -38.39 9.78
N LYS A 295 -26.24 -37.36 9.03
CA LYS A 295 -25.38 -37.51 7.86
C LYS A 295 -23.93 -37.12 8.19
N ASN A 296 -23.00 -37.92 7.71
CA ASN A 296 -21.57 -37.58 7.79
C ASN A 296 -21.27 -36.49 6.77
N ILE A 297 -20.53 -35.47 7.22
CA ILE A 297 -19.96 -34.42 6.35
C ILE A 297 -18.45 -34.36 6.48
N TYR A 298 -17.80 -33.99 5.40
CA TYR A 298 -16.35 -33.89 5.34
C TYR A 298 -15.99 -32.48 4.86
N PHE A 299 -15.05 -31.84 5.54
CA PHE A 299 -14.56 -30.51 5.16
C PHE A 299 -13.13 -30.61 4.65
N CYS A 300 -12.87 -29.95 3.53
CA CYS A 300 -11.54 -29.72 3.01
C CYS A 300 -11.27 -28.21 2.97
N PHE A 301 -10.22 -27.78 3.66
CA PHE A 301 -9.80 -26.36 3.68
C PHE A 301 -8.54 -26.22 2.81
N ILE A 302 -8.60 -25.33 1.83
CA ILE A 302 -7.49 -25.03 0.92
C ILE A 302 -6.99 -23.62 1.22
N ASP A 303 -5.73 -23.50 1.64
CA ASP A 303 -5.06 -22.21 1.89
C ASP A 303 -3.99 -21.97 0.83
N TYR A 304 -4.16 -20.89 0.06
CA TYR A 304 -3.21 -20.51 -0.98
C TYR A 304 -2.01 -19.77 -0.38
N ALA A 305 -0.81 -20.28 -0.53
CA ALA A 305 0.41 -19.69 0.04
C ALA A 305 0.68 -18.24 -0.43
N LYS A 306 0.38 -17.94 -1.70
CA LYS A 306 0.61 -16.65 -2.36
C LYS A 306 -0.44 -16.39 -3.42
N ALA A 307 -1.71 -16.34 -3.02
CA ALA A 307 -2.85 -16.27 -3.93
C ALA A 307 -2.71 -15.18 -5.02
N PHE A 308 -2.45 -13.94 -4.60
CA PHE A 308 -2.31 -12.81 -5.54
C PHE A 308 -1.05 -12.87 -6.39
N ASP A 309 0.06 -13.37 -5.84
CA ASP A 309 1.35 -13.43 -6.53
C ASP A 309 1.40 -14.54 -7.62
N CYS A 310 0.46 -15.50 -7.56
CA CYS A 310 0.42 -16.66 -8.45
C CYS A 310 -0.55 -16.53 -9.62
N VAL A 311 -1.26 -15.42 -9.77
CA VAL A 311 -2.21 -15.21 -10.87
C VAL A 311 -1.44 -15.14 -12.18
N ASP A 312 -1.77 -16.05 -13.12
CA ASP A 312 -1.23 -16.06 -14.47
C ASP A 312 -2.00 -15.07 -15.35
N HIS A 313 -1.30 -14.11 -15.94
CA HIS A 313 -1.94 -13.05 -16.72
C HIS A 313 -2.64 -13.61 -17.98
N ASN A 314 -2.02 -14.55 -18.71
CA ASN A 314 -2.60 -15.09 -19.92
C ASN A 314 -3.90 -15.85 -19.63
N LYS A 315 -3.90 -16.64 -18.55
CA LYS A 315 -5.12 -17.31 -18.08
C LYS A 315 -6.17 -16.31 -17.63
N LEU A 316 -5.77 -15.26 -16.92
CA LEU A 316 -6.68 -14.21 -16.46
C LEU A 316 -7.40 -13.56 -17.65
N TRP A 317 -6.67 -13.17 -18.71
CA TRP A 317 -7.29 -12.55 -19.89
C TRP A 317 -8.28 -13.49 -20.60
N LYS A 318 -7.94 -14.77 -20.69
CA LYS A 318 -8.82 -15.78 -21.25
C LYS A 318 -10.10 -15.93 -20.41
N ILE A 319 -9.97 -16.02 -19.10
CA ILE A 319 -11.10 -16.12 -18.18
C ILE A 319 -12.03 -14.90 -18.31
N LEU A 320 -11.48 -13.68 -18.31
CA LEU A 320 -12.27 -12.47 -18.46
C LEU A 320 -13.06 -12.45 -19.77
N LYS A 321 -12.46 -12.96 -20.85
CA LYS A 321 -13.13 -13.06 -22.15
C LYS A 321 -14.24 -14.12 -22.15
N GLU A 322 -14.00 -15.28 -21.56
CA GLU A 322 -14.99 -16.35 -21.41
C GLU A 322 -16.18 -15.93 -20.55
N MET A 323 -15.95 -15.06 -19.57
CA MET A 323 -16.99 -14.44 -18.73
C MET A 323 -17.74 -13.28 -19.43
N GLY A 324 -17.50 -13.03 -20.72
CA GLY A 324 -18.22 -12.01 -21.49
C GLY A 324 -17.87 -10.57 -21.15
N ILE A 325 -16.70 -10.34 -20.51
CA ILE A 325 -16.22 -8.98 -20.25
C ILE A 325 -15.80 -8.36 -21.59
N PRO A 326 -16.22 -7.11 -21.88
CA PRO A 326 -15.92 -6.44 -23.13
C PRO A 326 -14.42 -6.40 -23.46
N ASP A 327 -14.05 -6.74 -24.68
CA ASP A 327 -12.65 -6.75 -25.14
C ASP A 327 -11.96 -5.41 -24.92
N TYR A 328 -12.70 -4.29 -24.99
CA TYR A 328 -12.20 -2.95 -24.70
C TYR A 328 -11.65 -2.83 -23.28
N LEU A 329 -12.39 -3.32 -22.30
CA LEU A 329 -11.99 -3.32 -20.88
C LEU A 329 -10.82 -4.27 -20.63
N ILE A 330 -10.85 -5.45 -21.26
CA ILE A 330 -9.75 -6.41 -21.17
C ILE A 330 -8.47 -5.82 -21.75
N CYS A 331 -8.55 -5.16 -22.91
CA CYS A 331 -7.41 -4.53 -23.57
C CYS A 331 -6.80 -3.42 -22.70
N LEU A 332 -7.64 -2.53 -22.15
CA LEU A 332 -7.19 -1.46 -21.27
C LEU A 332 -6.48 -2.01 -20.03
N LEU A 333 -7.05 -3.05 -19.42
CA LEU A 333 -6.44 -3.72 -18.27
C LEU A 333 -5.13 -4.40 -18.66
N ARG A 334 -5.15 -5.15 -19.76
CA ARG A 334 -3.97 -5.85 -20.28
C ARG A 334 -2.81 -4.89 -20.54
N ASN A 335 -3.07 -3.69 -21.09
CA ASN A 335 -2.07 -2.70 -21.42
C ASN A 335 -1.46 -2.00 -20.17
N GLN A 336 -2.04 -2.19 -19.00
CA GLN A 336 -1.45 -1.73 -17.74
C GLN A 336 -0.22 -2.57 -17.36
N TYR A 337 -0.28 -3.89 -17.58
CA TYR A 337 0.73 -4.84 -17.08
C TYR A 337 2.06 -4.88 -17.85
N PRO A 338 2.13 -4.76 -19.21
CA PRO A 338 3.39 -4.76 -19.93
C PRO A 338 4.26 -3.55 -19.54
N GLY A 339 5.52 -3.82 -19.21
CA GLY A 339 6.46 -2.79 -18.74
C GLY A 339 6.16 -2.29 -17.32
N GLU A 340 5.33 -3.01 -16.57
CA GLU A 340 5.24 -2.76 -15.13
C GLU A 340 6.57 -2.99 -14.44
N GLU A 341 7.01 -1.98 -13.71
CA GLU A 341 8.25 -2.03 -12.96
C GLU A 341 7.99 -1.88 -11.48
N ALA A 342 8.74 -2.61 -10.69
CA ALA A 342 8.65 -2.52 -9.25
C ALA A 342 10.05 -2.39 -8.61
N THR A 343 10.09 -1.77 -7.45
CA THR A 343 11.27 -1.76 -6.57
C THR A 343 10.85 -2.09 -5.14
N VAL A 344 11.72 -2.72 -4.38
CA VAL A 344 11.46 -3.01 -2.97
C VAL A 344 12.15 -1.95 -2.11
N ARG A 345 11.36 -1.25 -1.29
CA ARG A 345 11.88 -0.28 -0.32
C ARG A 345 12.01 -0.95 1.05
N THR A 346 13.23 -1.11 1.49
CA THR A 346 13.59 -1.65 2.81
C THR A 346 14.02 -0.53 3.77
N GLY A 347 14.31 -0.87 5.03
CA GLY A 347 14.96 0.04 5.98
C GLY A 347 16.38 0.45 5.57
N HIS A 348 17.01 -0.31 4.68
CA HIS A 348 18.39 -0.12 4.19
C HIS A 348 18.47 0.56 2.82
N GLY A 349 17.34 0.94 2.22
CA GLY A 349 17.26 1.58 0.92
C GLY A 349 16.30 0.86 -0.04
N THR A 350 16.37 1.21 -1.32
CA THR A 350 15.59 0.60 -2.39
C THR A 350 16.46 -0.35 -3.23
N THR A 351 15.85 -1.44 -3.72
CA THR A 351 16.48 -2.31 -4.72
C THR A 351 16.50 -1.63 -6.09
N ASP A 352 17.20 -2.22 -7.04
CA ASP A 352 17.03 -1.87 -8.44
C ASP A 352 15.60 -2.17 -8.92
N TRP A 353 15.18 -1.49 -10.00
CA TRP A 353 13.90 -1.75 -10.64
C TRP A 353 13.92 -3.11 -11.35
N PHE A 354 12.83 -3.86 -11.21
CA PHE A 354 12.64 -5.14 -11.88
C PHE A 354 11.27 -5.19 -12.54
N GLN A 355 11.17 -5.92 -13.64
CA GLN A 355 9.89 -6.09 -14.31
C GLN A 355 8.99 -7.07 -13.56
N PHE A 356 7.73 -6.69 -13.43
CA PHE A 356 6.67 -7.48 -12.81
C PHE A 356 5.85 -8.16 -13.91
N GLY A 357 5.95 -9.47 -14.02
CA GLY A 357 5.33 -10.22 -15.11
C GLY A 357 4.27 -11.25 -14.68
N LYS A 358 4.01 -11.41 -13.37
CA LYS A 358 3.10 -12.43 -12.84
C LYS A 358 2.42 -11.91 -11.56
N GLY A 359 1.19 -12.32 -11.35
CA GLY A 359 0.42 -11.94 -10.16
C GLY A 359 -0.36 -10.63 -10.31
N VAL A 360 -1.08 -10.27 -9.28
CA VAL A 360 -1.80 -9.00 -9.15
C VAL A 360 -1.33 -8.30 -7.89
N HIS A 361 -1.18 -6.98 -7.94
CA HIS A 361 -0.57 -6.22 -6.85
C HIS A 361 -1.39 -6.29 -5.56
N GLN A 362 -0.81 -6.77 -4.46
CA GLN A 362 -1.45 -6.71 -3.15
C GLN A 362 -1.68 -5.24 -2.75
N SER A 363 -2.90 -4.94 -2.29
CA SER A 363 -3.37 -3.58 -1.93
C SER A 363 -3.72 -2.67 -3.12
N CYS A 364 -3.67 -3.14 -4.36
CA CYS A 364 -4.33 -2.45 -5.46
C CYS A 364 -5.86 -2.59 -5.32
N ILE A 365 -6.59 -1.53 -5.61
CA ILE A 365 -8.06 -1.49 -5.54
C ILE A 365 -8.70 -2.58 -6.38
N PHE A 366 -8.06 -2.92 -7.49
CA PHE A 366 -8.58 -3.80 -8.52
C PHE A 366 -8.21 -5.28 -8.31
N SER A 367 -7.12 -5.56 -7.63
CA SER A 367 -6.55 -6.92 -7.54
C SER A 367 -7.48 -7.93 -6.87
N SER A 368 -8.23 -7.53 -5.85
CA SER A 368 -9.20 -8.42 -5.20
C SER A 368 -10.36 -8.82 -6.13
N CYS A 369 -10.77 -7.92 -7.01
CA CYS A 369 -11.80 -8.19 -8.01
C CYS A 369 -11.30 -9.20 -9.06
N LEU A 370 -10.10 -8.97 -9.60
CA LEU A 370 -9.48 -9.87 -10.58
C LEU A 370 -9.20 -11.25 -9.97
N PHE A 371 -8.73 -11.29 -8.74
CA PHE A 371 -8.51 -12.55 -8.04
C PHE A 371 -9.80 -13.33 -7.84
N ASN A 372 -10.90 -12.67 -7.50
CA ASN A 372 -12.19 -13.35 -7.35
C ASN A 372 -12.65 -14.00 -8.64
N LEU A 373 -12.55 -13.29 -9.78
CA LEU A 373 -12.89 -13.85 -11.09
C LEU A 373 -11.96 -15.01 -11.46
N TYR A 374 -10.67 -14.87 -11.20
CA TYR A 374 -9.69 -15.92 -11.44
C TYR A 374 -9.95 -17.16 -10.56
N ALA A 375 -10.26 -16.96 -9.28
CA ALA A 375 -10.55 -18.03 -8.35
C ALA A 375 -11.86 -18.77 -8.68
N GLU A 376 -12.90 -18.05 -9.13
CA GLU A 376 -14.18 -18.64 -9.54
C GLU A 376 -14.02 -19.64 -10.70
N TYR A 377 -13.09 -19.36 -11.59
CA TYR A 377 -12.80 -20.26 -12.72
C TYR A 377 -12.02 -21.52 -12.31
N ILE A 378 -11.24 -21.44 -11.21
CA ILE A 378 -10.40 -22.55 -10.74
C ILE A 378 -11.17 -23.50 -9.83
N MET A 379 -12.15 -22.98 -9.09
CA MET A 379 -12.92 -23.72 -8.07
C MET A 379 -14.15 -24.38 -8.67
#